data_6ca5476ea9208f3bbe88073f657ce0d7
#
_entry.id   6ca5476ea9208f3bbe88073f657ce0d7
#
_cell.length_a   1.000
_cell.length_b   1.000
_cell.length_c   1.000
_cell.angle_alpha   90.00
_cell.angle_beta   90.00
_cell.angle_gamma   90.00
#
_symmetry.space_group_name_H-M   'P 1'
#
loop_
_entity.id
_entity.type
_entity.pdbx_description
1 polymer ?
#
loop_
_entity_poly.entity_id
_entity_poly.type
_entity_poly.pdbx_seq_one_letter_code
_entity_poly.pdbx_strand_id
1 'polypeptide(L)'
;NSDPQSIAADTELVHRVQQSETLMKVARYLGRLKELMEGRQKNGYAYGRGEKYTLELGADLSRALASEFVLLALPETTPLFLQKLQKKGLKQYQRREAIRKGSGDIICMLDESDSAEEAAPWCKAVALALLDIAMRDQRRFAMIHFSGKGHFKTDLFIPRQYDQEDVLRAAELFLSGGTNYETPLQEALRLMEESGFENADMVFITAGAC
;
A
#
# COMPACT_ATOMS: atom_id res chain seq x y z
N ASN A 1 -5.64 -3.78 -34.25
CA ASN A 1 -6.67 -2.88 -34.77
C ASN A 1 -7.28 -2.15 -33.55
N SER A 2 -6.83 -0.93 -33.33
CA SER A 2 -7.40 -0.07 -32.26
C SER A 2 -8.77 0.42 -32.76
N ASP A 3 -9.78 0.29 -31.92
CA ASP A 3 -11.14 0.72 -32.19
C ASP A 3 -11.16 2.26 -32.39
N PRO A 4 -11.75 2.80 -33.47
CA PRO A 4 -11.82 4.26 -33.67
C PRO A 4 -12.44 5.02 -32.53
N GLN A 5 -13.37 4.42 -31.77
CA GLN A 5 -13.99 5.02 -30.59
C GLN A 5 -13.00 5.15 -29.42
N SER A 6 -12.10 4.18 -29.22
CA SER A 6 -11.06 4.28 -28.19
C SER A 6 -10.04 5.36 -28.49
N ILE A 7 -9.66 5.53 -29.76
CA ILE A 7 -8.73 6.58 -30.20
C ILE A 7 -9.33 7.98 -29.97
N ALA A 8 -10.61 8.15 -30.24
CA ALA A 8 -11.30 9.44 -30.03
C ALA A 8 -11.37 9.78 -28.53
N ALA A 9 -11.70 8.80 -27.67
CA ALA A 9 -11.75 8.97 -26.23
C ALA A 9 -10.35 9.29 -25.65
N ASP A 10 -9.30 8.58 -26.08
CA ASP A 10 -7.93 8.84 -25.68
C ASP A 10 -7.47 10.26 -26.09
N THR A 11 -7.87 10.73 -27.28
CA THR A 11 -7.55 12.07 -27.76
C THR A 11 -8.23 13.16 -26.92
N GLU A 12 -9.48 12.95 -26.55
CA GLU A 12 -10.23 13.87 -25.68
C GLU A 12 -9.61 13.96 -24.28
N LEU A 13 -9.23 12.82 -23.70
CA LEU A 13 -8.53 12.77 -22.42
C LEU A 13 -7.21 13.54 -22.44
N VAL A 14 -6.39 13.32 -23.48
CA VAL A 14 -5.12 14.06 -23.69
C VAL A 14 -5.38 15.56 -23.78
N HIS A 15 -6.39 15.98 -24.54
CA HIS A 15 -6.74 17.39 -24.70
C HIS A 15 -7.18 18.01 -23.38
N ARG A 16 -7.99 17.32 -22.58
CA ARG A 16 -8.42 17.76 -21.26
C ARG A 16 -7.23 17.94 -20.31
N VAL A 17 -6.29 16.97 -20.27
CA VAL A 17 -5.07 17.10 -19.46
C VAL A 17 -4.24 18.32 -19.90
N GLN A 18 -4.10 18.57 -21.18
CA GLN A 18 -3.35 19.71 -21.71
C GLN A 18 -3.99 21.08 -21.39
N GLN A 19 -5.30 21.13 -21.23
CA GLN A 19 -6.03 22.35 -20.90
C GLN A 19 -6.04 22.67 -19.39
N SER A 20 -5.76 21.71 -18.53
CA SER A 20 -5.76 21.88 -17.08
C SER A 20 -4.33 22.03 -16.54
N GLU A 21 -4.01 23.21 -15.98
CA GLU A 21 -2.72 23.46 -15.34
C GLU A 21 -2.46 22.48 -14.19
N THR A 22 -3.50 22.18 -13.40
CA THR A 22 -3.44 21.22 -12.30
C THR A 22 -3.11 19.81 -12.80
N LEU A 23 -3.83 19.31 -13.80
CA LEU A 23 -3.58 17.99 -14.38
C LEU A 23 -2.20 17.90 -15.03
N MET A 24 -1.73 18.96 -15.68
CA MET A 24 -0.38 19.02 -16.22
C MET A 24 0.69 18.93 -15.13
N LYS A 25 0.50 19.60 -13.99
CA LYS A 25 1.41 19.47 -12.83
C LYS A 25 1.38 18.06 -12.25
N VAL A 26 0.19 17.49 -12.06
CA VAL A 26 0.00 16.11 -11.57
C VAL A 26 0.70 15.11 -12.52
N ALA A 27 0.46 15.21 -13.81
CA ALA A 27 1.08 14.31 -14.82
C ALA A 27 2.62 14.38 -14.79
N ARG A 28 3.19 15.58 -14.62
CA ARG A 28 4.65 15.78 -14.52
C ARG A 28 5.21 15.11 -13.27
N TYR A 29 4.58 15.29 -12.12
CA TYR A 29 5.01 14.65 -10.88
C TYR A 29 4.85 13.14 -10.93
N LEU A 30 3.73 12.65 -11.48
CA LEU A 30 3.49 11.21 -11.63
C LEU A 30 4.56 10.55 -12.52
N GLY A 31 4.94 11.18 -13.64
CA GLY A 31 6.04 10.70 -14.49
C GLY A 31 7.36 10.54 -13.72
N ARG A 32 7.75 11.57 -12.95
CA ARG A 32 8.96 11.53 -12.12
C ARG A 32 8.91 10.43 -11.05
N LEU A 33 7.75 10.25 -10.39
CA LEU A 33 7.55 9.20 -9.39
C LEU A 33 7.68 7.81 -10.01
N LYS A 34 7.09 7.57 -11.18
CA LYS A 34 7.20 6.29 -11.90
C LYS A 34 8.65 5.96 -12.26
N GLU A 35 9.41 6.90 -12.78
CA GLU A 35 10.85 6.73 -13.07
C GLU A 35 11.66 6.36 -11.83
N LEU A 36 11.42 7.05 -10.69
CA LEU A 36 12.09 6.77 -9.42
C LEU A 36 11.74 5.38 -8.88
N MET A 37 10.48 4.96 -9.03
CA MET A 37 10.02 3.65 -8.55
C MET A 37 10.58 2.51 -9.41
N GLU A 38 10.61 2.64 -10.72
CA GLU A 38 11.20 1.66 -11.63
C GLU A 38 12.71 1.48 -11.38
N GLY A 39 13.42 2.56 -11.10
CA GLY A 39 14.83 2.53 -10.73
C GLY A 39 15.10 1.77 -9.42
N ARG A 40 14.17 1.85 -8.45
CA ARG A 40 14.28 1.17 -7.15
C ARG A 40 13.85 -0.29 -7.18
N GLN A 41 12.90 -0.69 -8.01
CA GLN A 41 12.48 -2.08 -8.16
C GLN A 41 13.63 -2.99 -8.62
N LYS A 42 14.61 -2.46 -9.33
CA LYS A 42 15.83 -3.22 -9.73
C LYS A 42 16.77 -3.54 -8.57
N ASN A 43 16.64 -2.88 -7.41
CA ASN A 43 17.53 -3.01 -6.26
C ASN A 43 16.85 -3.45 -4.95
N GLY A 44 15.58 -3.80 -4.96
CA GLY A 44 14.78 -3.90 -3.75
C GLY A 44 14.40 -5.29 -3.27
N TYR A 45 15.35 -6.05 -2.70
CA TYR A 45 15.01 -6.94 -1.61
C TYR A 45 15.07 -6.13 -0.31
N ALA A 46 13.97 -5.49 0.08
CA ALA A 46 13.85 -4.92 1.40
C ALA A 46 13.62 -6.04 2.40
N TYR A 47 14.68 -6.56 2.99
CA TYR A 47 14.59 -7.31 4.25
C TYR A 47 14.03 -6.35 5.30
N GLY A 48 12.80 -6.63 5.77
CA GLY A 48 12.20 -5.87 6.85
C GLY A 48 13.06 -5.95 8.10
N ARG A 49 13.69 -4.85 8.47
CA ARG A 49 14.32 -4.68 9.78
C ARG A 49 13.22 -4.74 10.85
N GLY A 50 13.30 -5.69 11.77
CA GLY A 50 12.50 -5.68 13.00
C GLY A 50 11.58 -6.86 13.22
N GLU A 51 11.79 -7.99 12.55
CA GLU A 51 11.04 -9.20 12.85
C GLU A 51 11.55 -9.83 14.15
N LYS A 52 10.77 -9.71 15.23
CA LYS A 52 11.00 -10.52 16.44
C LYS A 52 10.76 -11.97 16.06
N TYR A 53 11.82 -12.77 16.05
CA TYR A 53 11.71 -14.22 15.86
C TYR A 53 11.01 -14.80 17.08
N THR A 54 9.82 -15.36 16.89
CA THR A 54 9.15 -16.15 17.91
C THR A 54 9.75 -17.54 17.91
N LEU A 55 10.03 -18.06 19.11
CA LEU A 55 10.54 -19.42 19.28
C LEU A 55 9.37 -20.36 19.53
N GLU A 56 9.45 -21.52 18.93
CA GLU A 56 8.53 -22.65 19.16
C GLU A 56 9.32 -23.92 19.47
N LEU A 57 8.64 -24.93 19.99
CA LEU A 57 9.21 -26.27 20.14
C LEU A 57 8.81 -27.12 18.94
N GLY A 58 9.79 -27.85 18.39
CA GLY A 58 9.55 -28.67 17.21
C GLY A 58 10.65 -29.68 16.96
N ALA A 59 10.67 -30.29 15.77
CA ALA A 59 11.63 -31.29 15.35
C ALA A 59 12.29 -30.94 13.99
N ASP A 60 12.15 -29.71 13.52
CA ASP A 60 12.72 -29.30 12.25
C ASP A 60 14.15 -28.79 12.47
N LEU A 61 15.14 -29.63 12.11
CA LEU A 61 16.53 -29.33 12.28
C LEU A 61 17.00 -28.10 11.49
N SER A 62 16.38 -27.81 10.35
CA SER A 62 16.74 -26.66 9.52
C SER A 62 16.41 -25.32 10.20
N ARG A 63 15.49 -25.33 11.17
CA ARG A 63 15.04 -24.17 11.93
C ARG A 63 15.49 -24.18 13.39
N ALA A 64 16.13 -25.27 13.84
CA ALA A 64 16.59 -25.40 15.21
C ALA A 64 17.63 -24.33 15.55
N LEU A 65 17.58 -23.84 16.78
CA LEU A 65 18.58 -22.89 17.27
C LEU A 65 19.95 -23.55 17.31
N ALA A 66 20.99 -22.79 16.99
CA ALA A 66 22.38 -23.26 17.09
C ALA A 66 22.72 -23.80 18.49
N SER A 67 22.12 -23.24 19.55
CA SER A 67 22.28 -23.71 20.93
C SER A 67 21.77 -25.14 21.18
N GLU A 68 20.81 -25.63 20.40
CA GLU A 68 20.33 -27.02 20.51
C GLU A 68 21.39 -28.00 19.98
N PHE A 69 22.15 -27.61 18.95
CA PHE A 69 23.23 -28.45 18.39
C PHE A 69 24.46 -28.58 19.29
N VAL A 70 24.62 -27.72 20.29
CA VAL A 70 25.67 -27.84 21.31
C VAL A 70 25.55 -29.17 22.05
N LEU A 71 24.34 -29.72 22.18
CA LEU A 71 24.09 -31.03 22.78
C LEU A 71 24.73 -32.21 22.00
N LEU A 72 25.09 -31.99 20.76
CA LEU A 72 25.80 -32.99 19.94
C LEU A 72 27.33 -32.91 20.10
N ALA A 73 27.86 -31.88 20.77
CA ALA A 73 29.29 -31.68 20.92
C ALA A 73 29.93 -32.71 21.91
N LEU A 74 29.12 -33.25 22.82
CA LEU A 74 29.56 -34.20 23.82
C LEU A 74 28.75 -35.51 23.71
N PRO A 75 29.41 -36.67 23.75
CA PRO A 75 28.71 -37.97 23.68
C PRO A 75 27.65 -38.14 24.77
N GLU A 76 27.89 -37.60 25.98
CA GLU A 76 26.99 -37.71 27.13
C GLU A 76 25.68 -36.95 26.94
N THR A 77 25.69 -35.87 26.13
CA THR A 77 24.49 -35.02 25.88
C THR A 77 23.79 -35.38 24.59
N THR A 78 24.38 -36.15 23.70
CA THR A 78 23.77 -36.63 22.45
C THR A 78 22.42 -37.33 22.67
N PRO A 79 22.26 -38.24 23.68
CA PRO A 79 20.95 -38.85 23.94
C PRO A 79 19.86 -37.86 24.29
N LEU A 80 20.19 -36.75 24.99
CA LEU A 80 19.25 -35.69 25.30
C LEU A 80 18.78 -34.97 24.04
N PHE A 81 19.67 -34.69 23.09
CA PHE A 81 19.30 -34.12 21.79
C PHE A 81 18.32 -35.02 21.04
N LEU A 82 18.60 -36.32 20.97
CA LEU A 82 17.76 -37.30 20.29
C LEU A 82 16.37 -37.40 20.97
N GLN A 83 16.34 -37.37 22.30
CA GLN A 83 15.06 -37.35 23.05
C GLN A 83 14.23 -36.10 22.74
N LYS A 84 14.87 -34.90 22.71
CA LYS A 84 14.22 -33.67 22.33
C LYS A 84 13.68 -33.72 20.90
N LEU A 85 14.47 -34.26 19.96
CA LEU A 85 14.05 -34.40 18.56
C LEU A 85 12.80 -35.30 18.45
N GLN A 86 12.81 -36.48 19.12
CA GLN A 86 11.66 -37.39 19.11
C GLN A 86 10.43 -36.79 19.75
N LYS A 87 10.58 -36.03 20.83
CA LYS A 87 9.47 -35.38 21.54
C LYS A 87 9.05 -34.02 20.93
N LYS A 88 9.60 -33.63 19.77
CA LYS A 88 9.41 -32.32 19.15
C LYS A 88 9.71 -31.15 20.11
N GLY A 89 10.72 -31.31 20.95
CA GLY A 89 11.10 -30.38 22.02
C GLY A 89 12.34 -29.55 21.72
N LEU A 90 12.86 -29.55 20.47
CA LEU A 90 13.92 -28.63 20.08
C LEU A 90 13.39 -27.23 19.96
N LYS A 91 14.12 -26.26 20.52
CA LYS A 91 13.83 -24.84 20.30
C LYS A 91 14.17 -24.50 18.84
N GLN A 92 13.21 -24.02 18.11
CA GLN A 92 13.34 -23.64 16.71
C GLN A 92 12.68 -22.31 16.44
N TYR A 93 13.12 -21.64 15.37
CA TYR A 93 12.44 -20.44 14.88
C TYR A 93 11.08 -20.83 14.31
N GLN A 94 10.04 -20.11 14.73
CA GLN A 94 8.71 -20.29 14.18
C GLN A 94 8.76 -20.09 12.66
N ARG A 95 8.17 -21.02 11.91
CA ARG A 95 7.99 -20.84 10.47
C ARG A 95 6.97 -19.73 10.29
N ARG A 96 7.44 -18.57 9.89
CA ARG A 96 6.53 -17.57 9.37
C ARG A 96 6.04 -18.10 8.04
N GLU A 97 4.75 -18.37 7.94
CA GLU A 97 4.12 -18.30 6.65
C GLU A 97 4.50 -16.93 6.10
N ALA A 98 5.01 -16.90 4.86
CA ALA A 98 5.26 -15.64 4.21
C ALA A 98 3.92 -14.90 4.20
N ILE A 99 3.72 -14.03 5.21
CA ILE A 99 2.64 -13.06 5.16
C ILE A 99 2.97 -12.32 3.88
N ARG A 100 2.13 -12.50 2.86
CA ARG A 100 2.25 -11.74 1.62
C ARG A 100 2.12 -10.30 2.05
N LYS A 101 3.27 -9.63 2.25
CA LYS A 101 3.29 -8.20 2.57
C LYS A 101 2.51 -7.51 1.48
N GLY A 102 1.44 -6.81 1.86
CA GLY A 102 0.67 -6.00 0.97
C GLY A 102 -0.34 -6.76 0.09
N SER A 103 -1.02 -7.79 0.61
CA SER A 103 -2.15 -8.40 -0.09
C SER A 103 -3.49 -7.75 0.23
N GLY A 104 -3.55 -6.85 1.21
CA GLY A 104 -4.75 -6.09 1.54
C GLY A 104 -5.05 -4.99 0.52
N ASP A 105 -6.30 -4.54 0.46
CA ASP A 105 -6.70 -3.37 -0.32
C ASP A 105 -6.00 -2.10 0.21
N ILE A 106 -6.09 -0.98 -0.49
CA ILE A 106 -5.48 0.29 -0.08
C ILE A 106 -6.57 1.33 0.14
N ILE A 107 -6.52 2.01 1.28
CA ILE A 107 -7.32 3.20 1.57
C ILE A 107 -6.38 4.39 1.65
N CYS A 108 -6.48 5.30 0.69
CA CYS A 108 -5.68 6.51 0.62
C CYS A 108 -6.53 7.72 1.04
N MET A 109 -6.15 8.40 2.11
CA MET A 109 -6.79 9.63 2.58
C MET A 109 -5.97 10.81 2.09
N LEU A 110 -6.57 11.69 1.30
CA LEU A 110 -5.93 12.81 0.61
C LEU A 110 -6.46 14.14 1.13
N ASP A 111 -5.58 14.94 1.69
CA ASP A 111 -5.88 16.28 2.21
C ASP A 111 -6.07 17.27 1.06
N GLU A 112 -7.29 17.83 0.97
CA GLU A 112 -7.73 18.80 -0.03
C GLU A 112 -8.14 20.14 0.63
N SER A 113 -7.54 20.43 1.80
CA SER A 113 -7.76 21.69 2.51
C SER A 113 -7.02 22.85 1.85
N ASP A 114 -7.40 24.10 2.16
CA ASP A 114 -6.76 25.30 1.63
C ASP A 114 -5.27 25.35 1.96
N SER A 115 -4.87 24.85 3.14
CA SER A 115 -3.45 24.78 3.53
C SER A 115 -2.64 23.78 2.70
N ALA A 116 -3.30 22.83 2.04
CA ALA A 116 -2.68 21.85 1.16
C ALA A 116 -2.68 22.25 -0.33
N GLU A 117 -3.30 23.38 -0.70
CA GLU A 117 -3.50 23.79 -2.10
C GLU A 117 -2.20 23.80 -2.92
N GLU A 118 -1.14 24.39 -2.39
CA GLU A 118 0.14 24.47 -3.11
C GLU A 118 0.75 23.08 -3.36
N ALA A 119 0.62 22.17 -2.40
CA ALA A 119 1.14 20.82 -2.49
C ALA A 119 0.17 19.84 -3.17
N ALA A 120 -1.09 20.22 -3.40
CA ALA A 120 -2.12 19.34 -3.93
C ALA A 120 -1.73 18.59 -5.21
N PRO A 121 -1.08 19.20 -6.21
CA PRO A 121 -0.66 18.47 -7.41
C PRO A 121 0.36 17.36 -7.11
N TRP A 122 1.25 17.57 -6.16
CA TRP A 122 2.19 16.56 -5.71
C TRP A 122 1.51 15.44 -4.93
N CYS A 123 0.65 15.78 -3.98
CA CYS A 123 -0.12 14.83 -3.18
C CYS A 123 -1.00 13.93 -4.06
N LYS A 124 -1.66 14.51 -5.06
CA LYS A 124 -2.44 13.78 -6.06
C LYS A 124 -1.58 12.84 -6.90
N ALA A 125 -0.41 13.29 -7.33
CA ALA A 125 0.51 12.43 -8.08
C ALA A 125 0.94 11.22 -7.25
N VAL A 126 1.19 11.39 -5.94
CA VAL A 126 1.49 10.27 -5.02
C VAL A 126 0.30 9.32 -4.90
N ALA A 127 -0.92 9.84 -4.69
CA ALA A 127 -2.13 9.03 -4.60
C ALA A 127 -2.38 8.23 -5.90
N LEU A 128 -2.20 8.85 -7.07
CA LEU A 128 -2.34 8.18 -8.37
C LEU A 128 -1.24 7.14 -8.63
N ALA A 129 -0.01 7.36 -8.14
CA ALA A 129 1.04 6.36 -8.20
C ALA A 129 0.70 5.13 -7.34
N LEU A 130 0.10 5.33 -6.16
CA LEU A 130 -0.40 4.24 -5.32
C LEU A 130 -1.59 3.51 -5.97
N LEU A 131 -2.50 4.23 -6.61
CA LEU A 131 -3.59 3.66 -7.39
C LEU A 131 -3.04 2.73 -8.50
N ASP A 132 -2.04 3.20 -9.26
CA ASP A 132 -1.41 2.42 -10.33
C ASP A 132 -0.79 1.10 -9.79
N ILE A 133 -0.13 1.17 -8.63
CA ILE A 133 0.40 -0.01 -7.94
C ILE A 133 -0.73 -0.95 -7.53
N ALA A 134 -1.79 -0.43 -6.89
CA ALA A 134 -2.92 -1.24 -6.45
C ALA A 134 -3.58 -1.97 -7.62
N MET A 135 -3.83 -1.27 -8.73
CA MET A 135 -4.46 -1.85 -9.92
C MET A 135 -3.58 -2.93 -10.56
N ARG A 136 -2.28 -2.69 -10.66
CA ARG A 136 -1.31 -3.68 -11.16
C ARG A 136 -1.28 -4.94 -10.28
N ASP A 137 -1.33 -4.74 -8.96
CA ASP A 137 -1.28 -5.82 -7.98
C ASP A 137 -2.66 -6.45 -7.71
N GLN A 138 -3.69 -6.09 -8.52
CA GLN A 138 -5.08 -6.56 -8.41
C GLN A 138 -5.70 -6.30 -7.03
N ARG A 139 -5.35 -5.17 -6.40
CA ARG A 139 -5.88 -4.71 -5.11
C ARG A 139 -6.92 -3.63 -5.35
N ARG A 140 -8.01 -3.61 -4.59
CA ARG A 140 -8.96 -2.49 -4.60
C ARG A 140 -8.31 -1.27 -3.98
N PHE A 141 -8.72 -0.09 -4.43
CA PHE A 141 -8.20 1.18 -3.95
C PHE A 141 -9.37 2.12 -3.63
N ALA A 142 -9.40 2.65 -2.42
CA ALA A 142 -10.31 3.71 -2.03
C ALA A 142 -9.52 5.02 -1.90
N MET A 143 -9.97 6.08 -2.54
CA MET A 143 -9.42 7.43 -2.38
C MET A 143 -10.44 8.28 -1.64
N ILE A 144 -10.10 8.70 -0.43
CA ILE A 144 -10.92 9.57 0.41
C ILE A 144 -10.34 10.97 0.34
N HIS A 145 -10.93 11.84 -0.46
CA HIS A 145 -10.65 13.26 -0.47
C HIS A 145 -11.32 13.89 0.75
N PHE A 146 -10.60 14.68 1.52
CA PHE A 146 -11.17 15.33 2.70
C PHE A 146 -10.66 16.75 2.89
N SER A 147 -11.45 17.57 3.59
CA SER A 147 -11.07 18.90 4.05
C SER A 147 -11.62 19.17 5.45
N GLY A 148 -12.58 20.07 5.63
CA GLY A 148 -13.23 20.38 6.89
C GLY A 148 -14.07 19.24 7.45
N LYS A 149 -14.64 19.46 8.65
CA LYS A 149 -15.46 18.49 9.35
C LYS A 149 -16.67 18.06 8.51
N GLY A 150 -16.80 16.75 8.26
CA GLY A 150 -17.88 16.18 7.46
C GLY A 150 -17.81 16.48 5.95
N HIS A 151 -16.74 17.12 5.50
CA HIS A 151 -16.55 17.46 4.09
C HIS A 151 -15.53 16.50 3.45
N PHE A 152 -16.03 15.49 2.77
CA PHE A 152 -15.23 14.47 2.11
C PHE A 152 -15.94 13.88 0.91
N LYS A 153 -15.17 13.22 0.05
CA LYS A 153 -15.67 12.40 -1.07
C LYS A 153 -14.82 11.15 -1.18
N THR A 154 -15.48 10.01 -1.38
CA THR A 154 -14.82 8.71 -1.56
C THR A 154 -14.99 8.26 -3.00
N ASP A 155 -13.88 7.97 -3.68
CA ASP A 155 -13.82 7.33 -4.98
C ASP A 155 -13.25 5.91 -4.83
N LEU A 156 -13.97 4.90 -5.37
CA LEU A 156 -13.59 3.50 -5.29
C LEU A 156 -13.11 3.00 -6.66
N PHE A 157 -11.92 2.43 -6.67
CA PHE A 157 -11.30 1.85 -7.86
C PHE A 157 -11.16 0.34 -7.68
N ILE A 158 -11.89 -0.40 -8.49
CA ILE A 158 -11.87 -1.87 -8.49
C ILE A 158 -11.10 -2.32 -9.73
N PRO A 159 -10.10 -3.22 -9.60
CA PRO A 159 -9.33 -3.68 -10.75
C PRO A 159 -10.23 -4.14 -11.90
N ARG A 160 -9.95 -3.63 -13.10
CA ARG A 160 -10.69 -3.90 -14.35
C ARG A 160 -12.14 -3.38 -14.41
N GLN A 161 -12.58 -2.57 -13.43
CA GLN A 161 -13.94 -2.02 -13.36
C GLN A 161 -13.97 -0.50 -13.25
N TYR A 162 -12.87 0.18 -13.43
CA TYR A 162 -12.79 1.65 -13.44
C TYR A 162 -12.35 2.13 -14.83
N ASP A 163 -12.69 3.37 -15.16
CA ASP A 163 -12.26 4.01 -16.40
C ASP A 163 -11.30 5.20 -16.15
N GLN A 164 -10.72 5.74 -17.22
CA GLN A 164 -9.78 6.85 -17.13
C GLN A 164 -10.49 8.16 -16.70
N GLU A 165 -11.77 8.29 -16.99
CA GLU A 165 -12.57 9.45 -16.59
C GLU A 165 -12.72 9.52 -15.07
N ASP A 166 -12.87 8.37 -14.38
CA ASP A 166 -12.91 8.30 -12.92
C ASP A 166 -11.61 8.80 -12.31
N VAL A 167 -10.48 8.40 -12.92
CA VAL A 167 -9.13 8.82 -12.49
C VAL A 167 -8.95 10.32 -12.67
N LEU A 168 -9.37 10.88 -13.81
CA LEU A 168 -9.27 12.31 -14.07
C LEU A 168 -10.14 13.13 -13.12
N ARG A 169 -11.38 12.69 -12.87
CA ARG A 169 -12.27 13.34 -11.90
C ARG A 169 -11.67 13.38 -10.50
N ALA A 170 -11.06 12.29 -10.06
CA ALA A 170 -10.38 12.25 -8.78
C ALA A 170 -9.14 13.18 -8.76
N ALA A 171 -8.39 13.26 -9.86
CA ALA A 171 -7.24 14.15 -9.99
C ALA A 171 -7.61 15.64 -10.02
N GLU A 172 -8.76 16.00 -10.58
CA GLU A 172 -9.25 17.39 -10.68
C GLU A 172 -9.94 17.88 -9.42
N LEU A 173 -10.48 16.96 -8.61
CA LEU A 173 -11.25 17.33 -7.42
C LEU A 173 -10.39 18.14 -6.46
N PHE A 174 -10.93 19.25 -5.95
CA PHE A 174 -10.36 20.01 -4.85
C PHE A 174 -11.51 20.52 -3.97
N LEU A 175 -11.49 20.16 -2.68
CA LEU A 175 -12.60 20.41 -1.78
C LEU A 175 -12.54 21.79 -1.14
N SER A 176 -11.33 22.35 -0.96
CA SER A 176 -11.12 23.62 -0.27
C SER A 176 -11.62 23.61 1.20
N GLY A 177 -11.33 24.64 1.95
CA GLY A 177 -11.79 24.80 3.34
C GLY A 177 -10.78 24.38 4.38
N GLY A 178 -11.25 24.19 5.61
CA GLY A 178 -10.40 23.81 6.75
C GLY A 178 -9.93 22.37 6.69
N THR A 179 -9.23 21.94 7.74
CA THR A 179 -8.70 20.57 7.84
C THR A 179 -9.33 19.85 9.03
N ASN A 180 -9.87 18.65 8.81
CA ASN A 180 -10.36 17.77 9.87
C ASN A 180 -9.92 16.33 9.59
N TYR A 181 -9.04 15.80 10.43
CA TYR A 181 -8.48 14.45 10.27
C TYR A 181 -9.39 13.33 10.78
N GLU A 182 -10.36 13.65 11.63
CA GLU A 182 -11.31 12.66 12.16
C GLU A 182 -12.25 12.14 11.06
N THR A 183 -12.71 13.03 10.18
CA THR A 183 -13.64 12.71 9.09
C THR A 183 -13.10 11.58 8.18
N PRO A 184 -11.89 11.67 7.58
CA PRO A 184 -11.40 10.61 6.72
C PRO A 184 -11.09 9.31 7.46
N LEU A 185 -10.70 9.38 8.73
CA LEU A 185 -10.47 8.18 9.54
C LEU A 185 -11.77 7.44 9.84
N GLN A 186 -12.85 8.14 10.16
CA GLN A 186 -14.17 7.54 10.36
C GLN A 186 -14.66 6.87 9.06
N GLU A 187 -14.50 7.53 7.92
CA GLU A 187 -14.87 6.94 6.63
C GLU A 187 -13.99 5.72 6.28
N ALA A 188 -12.69 5.76 6.55
CA ALA A 188 -11.81 4.62 6.35
C ALA A 188 -12.23 3.41 7.20
N LEU A 189 -12.57 3.63 8.47
CA LEU A 189 -13.09 2.58 9.35
C LEU A 189 -14.40 2.01 8.82
N ARG A 190 -15.33 2.85 8.37
CA ARG A 190 -16.59 2.42 7.76
C ARG A 190 -16.35 1.55 6.52
N LEU A 191 -15.40 1.90 5.66
CA LEU A 191 -15.03 1.09 4.49
C LEU A 191 -14.48 -0.26 4.89
N MET A 192 -13.68 -0.32 5.94
CA MET A 192 -13.12 -1.58 6.45
C MET A 192 -14.21 -2.51 7.01
N GLU A 193 -15.21 -1.95 7.69
CA GLU A 193 -16.27 -2.72 8.32
C GLU A 193 -17.38 -3.13 7.33
N GLU A 194 -17.85 -2.19 6.49
CA GLU A 194 -19.05 -2.37 5.69
C GLU A 194 -18.79 -2.80 4.25
N SER A 195 -17.63 -2.42 3.70
CA SER A 195 -17.34 -2.57 2.26
C SER A 195 -16.30 -3.65 1.94
N GLY A 196 -15.93 -4.46 2.94
CA GLY A 196 -15.02 -5.57 2.76
C GLY A 196 -13.56 -5.19 2.55
N PHE A 197 -13.17 -3.94 2.89
CA PHE A 197 -11.77 -3.49 2.92
C PHE A 197 -11.04 -4.03 4.17
N GLU A 198 -11.39 -5.23 4.62
CA GLU A 198 -10.72 -5.88 5.74
C GLU A 198 -9.22 -5.99 5.48
N ASN A 199 -8.42 -5.68 6.49
CA ASN A 199 -6.95 -5.69 6.39
C ASN A 199 -6.36 -4.74 5.33
N ALA A 200 -7.05 -3.64 4.99
CA ALA A 200 -6.54 -2.64 4.08
C ALA A 200 -5.32 -1.91 4.67
N ASP A 201 -4.34 -1.61 3.79
CA ASP A 201 -3.27 -0.67 4.12
C ASP A 201 -3.83 0.75 4.08
N MET A 202 -3.69 1.51 5.17
CA MET A 202 -4.11 2.92 5.21
C MET A 202 -2.93 3.85 4.92
N VAL A 203 -3.11 4.76 3.98
CA VAL A 203 -2.13 5.79 3.62
C VAL A 203 -2.76 7.17 3.81
N PHE A 204 -2.07 8.03 4.56
CA PHE A 204 -2.50 9.41 4.80
C PHE A 204 -1.54 10.36 4.09
N ILE A 205 -2.08 11.20 3.19
CA ILE A 205 -1.32 12.18 2.41
C ILE A 205 -1.78 13.57 2.80
N THR A 206 -0.89 14.36 3.38
CA THR A 206 -1.13 15.74 3.78
C THR A 206 0.10 16.60 3.45
N ALA A 207 -0.10 17.89 3.29
CA ALA A 207 0.97 18.85 3.00
C ALA A 207 1.94 19.09 4.16
N GLY A 208 1.59 18.62 5.38
CA GLY A 208 2.47 18.75 6.55
C GLY A 208 2.63 20.16 7.07
N ALA A 209 1.69 21.06 6.80
CA ALA A 209 1.62 22.34 7.50
C ALA A 209 1.16 22.09 8.94
N CYS A 210 2.11 22.02 9.86
CA CYS A 210 1.91 22.04 11.31
C CYS A 210 2.07 23.44 11.86
#